data_a35b0d60a1b895647ad5ca325c04a070
#
_entry.id   a35b0d60a1b895647ad5ca325c04a070
#
_cell.length_a   1.000
_cell.length_b   1.000
_cell.length_c   1.000
_cell.angle_alpha   90.00
_cell.angle_beta   90.00
_cell.angle_gamma   90.00
#
_symmetry.space_group_name_H-M   'P 1'
#
loop_
_entity.id
_entity.type
_entity.pdbx_description
1 polymer ?
#
loop_
_entity_poly.entity_id
_entity_poly.type
_entity_poly.pdbx_seq_one_letter_code
_entity_poly.pdbx_strand_id
1 'polypeptide(L)'
;MKQLFLILPLVALLTVACKREQAVWESDWQVPLLDDTLNLDKLVEDSFITVNGGYYELAINRTIYELKLSDIVDIPDTTIKNDYAIPIAGLNVAPGTSFVNNVEEHVIDMGDIQLKKIRVKSGGVSIQVKSPVETTCLFTVQLPGVTKNGVTLSQNFTVPPGTDNDLSVVNGFVDLTGYELDLRGASQGSFNRIQSKMIVKSDPAGQAVYVSNQDTLRFVFEMNDLEIDYARGYFGSQLFTDTISENIDALENISSGIIDLPASSVELELVNGLKMSAKAKLTELKNTNNQQTTVSMSHPTLDSWITINSAAGTENSLQPSTTTLLFDASNSNLEQYLENHGAQNDIGFELQLNPWGNVSGGWDEIFPQSSLKVNLNANMPLAIGLSDVVLLDTFDFSFNQDFTKTHVTSGNIWVKATNAFPLSGAVTLCLLDASGNTITTINGTSTFASSVFGSVVNGILQKQSYVEFPISESVLEDLSLVKKLSIKVTMNTPNPATNISEQMQIPADAFFGVKVGAKLKVEARV
;
A
#
# COMPACT_ATOMS: atom_id res chain seq x y z
N MET A 1 106.22 -3.85 6.92
CA MET A 1 105.19 -3.03 6.27
C MET A 1 104.70 -3.58 4.94
N LYS A 2 104.95 -4.86 4.57
CA LYS A 2 104.40 -5.46 3.30
C LYS A 2 103.18 -6.41 3.47
N GLN A 3 102.77 -6.70 4.69
CA GLN A 3 101.59 -7.61 4.92
C GLN A 3 100.32 -6.82 5.24
N LEU A 4 100.36 -5.48 5.45
CA LEU A 4 99.17 -4.70 5.74
C LEU A 4 98.44 -4.21 4.49
N PHE A 5 99.00 -4.32 3.30
CA PHE A 5 98.46 -3.90 2.01
C PHE A 5 97.58 -4.99 1.31
N LEU A 6 97.64 -6.25 1.78
CA LEU A 6 96.89 -7.36 1.19
C LEU A 6 95.56 -7.60 1.90
N ILE A 7 95.33 -7.04 3.10
CA ILE A 7 94.09 -7.21 3.86
C ILE A 7 93.09 -6.14 3.47
N LEU A 8 93.51 -4.97 3.00
CA LEU A 8 92.57 -3.90 2.60
C LEU A 8 91.70 -4.23 1.38
N PRO A 9 92.22 -4.86 0.29
CA PRO A 9 91.35 -5.24 -0.81
C PRO A 9 90.39 -6.46 -0.48
N LEU A 10 90.77 -7.33 0.47
CA LEU A 10 89.95 -8.45 0.88
C LEU A 10 88.78 -8.00 1.76
N VAL A 11 88.92 -6.97 2.57
CA VAL A 11 87.83 -6.38 3.35
C VAL A 11 86.93 -5.52 2.46
N ALA A 12 87.46 -4.88 1.42
CA ALA A 12 86.66 -4.15 0.44
C ALA A 12 85.83 -5.09 -0.48
N LEU A 13 86.31 -6.32 -0.73
CA LEU A 13 85.54 -7.33 -1.48
C LEU A 13 84.40 -7.97 -0.63
N LEU A 14 84.54 -7.96 0.68
CA LEU A 14 83.48 -8.51 1.57
C LEU A 14 82.37 -7.50 1.87
N THR A 15 82.55 -6.23 1.57
CA THR A 15 81.51 -5.17 1.78
C THR A 15 80.63 -4.94 0.53
N VAL A 16 81.01 -5.54 -0.64
CA VAL A 16 80.19 -5.41 -1.88
C VAL A 16 79.26 -6.61 -2.10
N ALA A 17 79.33 -7.66 -1.29
CA ALA A 17 78.56 -8.87 -1.46
C ALA A 17 77.43 -9.05 -0.43
N CYS A 18 76.61 -8.04 -0.24
CA CYS A 18 75.32 -8.19 0.41
C CYS A 18 74.38 -7.05 0.02
N LYS A 19 74.07 -6.90 -1.25
CA LYS A 19 72.71 -6.56 -1.61
C LYS A 19 71.88 -7.82 -1.39
N ARG A 20 71.26 -7.95 -0.26
CA ARG A 20 70.16 -8.88 -0.10
C ARG A 20 69.10 -8.46 -1.12
N GLU A 21 69.05 -9.13 -2.27
CA GLU A 21 67.84 -9.11 -3.08
C GLU A 21 66.76 -9.70 -2.17
N GLN A 22 65.75 -8.90 -1.91
CA GLN A 22 64.58 -9.42 -1.20
C GLN A 22 64.03 -10.59 -1.99
N ALA A 23 63.93 -11.76 -1.38
CA ALA A 23 63.36 -12.92 -2.03
C ALA A 23 61.91 -12.62 -2.31
N VAL A 24 61.56 -12.59 -3.60
CA VAL A 24 60.17 -12.42 -4.06
C VAL A 24 59.61 -13.83 -4.29
N TRP A 25 58.54 -14.14 -3.57
CA TRP A 25 57.81 -15.38 -3.74
C TRP A 25 56.53 -15.10 -4.50
N GLU A 26 56.36 -15.70 -5.66
CA GLU A 26 55.09 -15.70 -6.40
C GLU A 26 54.24 -16.91 -5.97
N SER A 27 52.96 -16.69 -5.70
CA SER A 27 52.03 -17.75 -5.37
C SER A 27 50.68 -17.47 -6.01
N ASP A 28 50.04 -18.53 -6.49
CA ASP A 28 48.67 -18.51 -7.03
C ASP A 28 47.69 -18.90 -5.93
N TRP A 29 46.79 -18.00 -5.63
CA TRP A 29 45.73 -18.21 -4.64
C TRP A 29 44.41 -18.42 -5.34
N GLN A 30 43.64 -19.43 -4.91
CA GLN A 30 42.26 -19.66 -5.37
C GLN A 30 41.33 -19.63 -4.17
N VAL A 31 40.35 -18.70 -4.22
CA VAL A 31 39.40 -18.47 -3.12
C VAL A 31 37.98 -18.66 -3.68
N PRO A 32 37.17 -19.57 -3.13
CA PRO A 32 35.75 -19.60 -3.41
C PRO A 32 35.09 -18.40 -2.73
N LEU A 33 34.19 -17.70 -3.45
CA LEU A 33 33.49 -16.50 -2.96
C LEU A 33 31.99 -16.76 -2.73
N LEU A 34 31.34 -17.49 -3.63
CA LEU A 34 29.90 -17.71 -3.60
C LEU A 34 29.56 -19.06 -4.26
N ASP A 35 28.57 -19.76 -3.72
CA ASP A 35 27.89 -20.91 -4.33
C ASP A 35 26.40 -20.79 -3.99
N ASP A 36 25.59 -20.37 -4.96
CA ASP A 36 24.16 -20.14 -4.74
C ASP A 36 23.34 -20.54 -5.98
N THR A 37 22.01 -20.68 -5.75
CA THR A 37 21.05 -20.98 -6.82
C THR A 37 19.87 -20.03 -6.69
N LEU A 38 19.57 -19.32 -7.77
CA LEU A 38 18.49 -18.39 -7.91
C LEU A 38 17.37 -19.04 -8.72
N ASN A 39 16.17 -19.03 -8.16
CA ASN A 39 14.92 -19.39 -8.82
C ASN A 39 14.07 -18.14 -8.97
N LEU A 40 13.10 -18.16 -9.87
CA LEU A 40 12.22 -17.02 -10.10
C LEU A 40 11.42 -16.67 -8.83
N ASP A 41 11.01 -17.67 -8.06
CA ASP A 41 10.28 -17.51 -6.78
C ASP A 41 11.05 -16.68 -5.74
N LYS A 42 12.38 -16.59 -5.85
CA LYS A 42 13.23 -15.75 -4.99
C LYS A 42 13.38 -14.31 -5.51
N LEU A 43 12.99 -14.05 -6.76
CA LEU A 43 13.19 -12.78 -7.45
C LEU A 43 11.89 -11.95 -7.54
N VAL A 44 10.74 -12.60 -7.42
CA VAL A 44 9.42 -11.98 -7.52
C VAL A 44 8.61 -12.42 -6.30
N GLU A 45 7.78 -11.53 -5.76
CA GLU A 45 6.88 -11.89 -4.68
C GLU A 45 5.99 -13.06 -5.10
N ASP A 46 5.95 -14.13 -4.30
CA ASP A 46 5.22 -15.39 -4.54
C ASP A 46 3.73 -15.20 -4.90
N SER A 47 3.15 -14.04 -4.56
CA SER A 47 1.73 -13.74 -4.78
C SER A 47 1.37 -13.46 -6.23
N PHE A 48 2.34 -13.19 -7.10
CA PHE A 48 2.10 -12.79 -8.50
C PHE A 48 2.45 -13.86 -9.53
N ILE A 49 3.05 -14.95 -9.11
CA ILE A 49 3.48 -16.02 -10.02
C ILE A 49 2.67 -17.29 -9.75
N THR A 50 2.14 -17.86 -10.82
CA THR A 50 1.47 -19.17 -10.82
C THR A 50 2.14 -20.10 -11.82
N VAL A 51 1.88 -21.40 -11.72
CA VAL A 51 2.40 -22.39 -12.65
C VAL A 51 1.25 -23.05 -13.40
N ASN A 52 1.30 -22.98 -14.73
CA ASN A 52 0.34 -23.61 -15.61
C ASN A 52 1.06 -24.38 -16.71
N GLY A 53 0.72 -25.68 -16.89
CA GLY A 53 1.32 -26.50 -17.91
C GLY A 53 2.86 -26.69 -17.80
N GLY A 54 3.45 -26.44 -16.62
CA GLY A 54 4.91 -26.52 -16.38
C GLY A 54 5.67 -25.23 -16.70
N TYR A 55 4.96 -24.14 -16.96
CA TYR A 55 5.53 -22.80 -17.20
C TYR A 55 4.99 -21.80 -16.20
N TYR A 56 5.76 -20.76 -15.94
CA TYR A 56 5.31 -19.65 -15.11
C TYR A 56 4.30 -18.77 -15.85
N GLU A 57 3.30 -18.31 -15.10
CA GLU A 57 2.32 -17.29 -15.48
C GLU A 57 2.35 -16.17 -14.45
N LEU A 58 2.23 -14.93 -14.90
CA LEU A 58 1.98 -13.78 -14.04
C LEU A 58 0.48 -13.67 -13.80
N ALA A 59 0.06 -13.80 -12.56
CA ALA A 59 -1.32 -13.65 -12.13
C ALA A 59 -1.42 -12.54 -11.09
N ILE A 60 -1.99 -11.40 -11.47
CA ILE A 60 -2.23 -10.27 -10.57
C ILE A 60 -3.72 -10.26 -10.26
N ASN A 61 -4.06 -10.31 -8.99
CA ASN A 61 -5.43 -10.14 -8.51
C ASN A 61 -5.37 -9.36 -7.19
N ARG A 62 -5.61 -8.05 -7.27
CA ARG A 62 -5.57 -7.20 -6.08
C ARG A 62 -6.56 -6.05 -6.16
N THR A 63 -7.05 -5.63 -5.00
CA THR A 63 -7.83 -4.41 -4.86
C THR A 63 -6.88 -3.22 -4.87
N ILE A 64 -7.05 -2.32 -5.83
CA ILE A 64 -6.26 -1.09 -5.97
C ILE A 64 -6.96 0.13 -5.36
N TYR A 65 -8.28 0.07 -5.20
CA TYR A 65 -9.05 1.12 -4.55
C TYR A 65 -10.25 0.53 -3.81
N GLU A 66 -10.60 1.08 -2.65
CA GLU A 66 -11.78 0.70 -1.88
C GLU A 66 -12.40 1.93 -1.21
N LEU A 67 -13.72 2.11 -1.42
CA LEU A 67 -14.53 3.16 -0.81
C LEU A 67 -15.52 2.52 0.17
N LYS A 68 -15.50 2.93 1.44
CA LYS A 68 -16.31 2.41 2.55
C LYS A 68 -17.31 3.44 3.08
N LEU A 69 -18.18 3.01 3.98
CA LEU A 69 -19.15 3.90 4.64
C LEU A 69 -18.48 5.11 5.32
N SER A 70 -17.35 4.91 5.99
CA SER A 70 -16.59 5.97 6.66
C SER A 70 -16.07 7.07 5.73
N ASP A 71 -15.87 6.71 4.45
CA ASP A 71 -15.38 7.66 3.44
C ASP A 71 -16.53 8.47 2.82
N ILE A 72 -17.78 7.98 2.99
CA ILE A 72 -19.00 8.56 2.40
C ILE A 72 -19.75 9.40 3.41
N VAL A 73 -19.80 8.97 4.67
CA VAL A 73 -20.60 9.61 5.73
C VAL A 73 -19.75 9.83 6.97
N ASP A 74 -19.68 11.07 7.37
CA ASP A 74 -19.19 11.49 8.67
C ASP A 74 -20.36 12.04 9.49
N ILE A 75 -20.55 11.57 10.71
CA ILE A 75 -21.57 12.09 11.63
C ILE A 75 -20.92 13.22 12.44
N PRO A 76 -21.32 14.48 12.24
CA PRO A 76 -20.67 15.58 12.93
C PRO A 76 -20.95 15.53 14.44
N ASP A 77 -19.97 15.91 15.22
CA ASP A 77 -20.17 16.19 16.64
C ASP A 77 -21.32 17.17 16.81
N THR A 78 -22.32 16.79 17.58
CA THR A 78 -23.55 17.55 17.68
C THR A 78 -23.87 17.87 19.12
N THR A 79 -23.94 19.15 19.43
CA THR A 79 -24.42 19.66 20.74
C THR A 79 -25.84 20.19 20.62
N ILE A 80 -26.76 19.55 21.31
CA ILE A 80 -28.16 19.95 21.41
C ILE A 80 -28.37 20.56 22.78
N LYS A 81 -28.77 21.84 22.80
CA LYS A 81 -29.13 22.55 24.02
C LYS A 81 -30.62 22.81 24.01
N ASN A 82 -31.27 22.50 25.12
CA ASN A 82 -32.68 22.72 25.31
C ASN A 82 -32.92 23.42 26.66
N ASP A 83 -33.50 24.60 26.61
CA ASP A 83 -33.92 25.41 27.76
C ASP A 83 -35.44 25.34 27.85
N TYR A 84 -35.94 24.60 28.83
CA TYR A 84 -37.38 24.41 29.05
C TYR A 84 -37.86 25.28 30.21
N ALA A 85 -38.54 26.35 29.90
CA ALA A 85 -39.27 27.16 30.90
C ALA A 85 -40.57 26.45 31.31
N ILE A 86 -40.82 26.30 32.59
CA ILE A 86 -42.03 25.64 33.08
C ILE A 86 -43.26 26.49 32.67
N PRO A 87 -44.22 25.94 31.90
CA PRO A 87 -45.28 26.76 31.27
C PRO A 87 -46.42 27.15 32.22
N ILE A 88 -46.11 27.38 33.48
CA ILE A 88 -47.10 27.65 34.55
C ILE A 88 -46.65 28.86 35.33
N ALA A 89 -47.54 29.83 35.56
CA ALA A 89 -47.22 31.09 36.29
C ALA A 89 -46.86 30.85 37.77
N GLY A 90 -47.24 29.69 38.33
CA GLY A 90 -46.86 29.20 39.64
C GLY A 90 -47.72 28.03 40.07
N LEU A 91 -47.06 26.98 40.60
CA LEU A 91 -47.71 25.75 41.05
C LEU A 91 -46.97 25.18 42.27
N ASN A 92 -47.68 24.78 43.28
CA ASN A 92 -47.17 23.95 44.35
C ASN A 92 -47.23 22.48 43.91
N VAL A 93 -46.09 21.89 43.63
CA VAL A 93 -45.97 20.50 43.22
C VAL A 93 -45.84 19.61 44.43
N ALA A 94 -46.77 18.68 44.59
CA ALA A 94 -46.72 17.67 45.66
C ALA A 94 -45.59 16.66 45.42
N PRO A 95 -45.05 16.03 46.48
CA PRO A 95 -44.03 14.97 46.33
C PRO A 95 -44.44 13.86 45.35
N GLY A 96 -43.53 13.46 44.49
CA GLY A 96 -43.74 12.38 43.47
C GLY A 96 -44.56 12.82 42.26
N THR A 97 -44.97 14.08 42.16
CA THR A 97 -45.78 14.59 41.04
C THR A 97 -44.89 14.97 39.84
N SER A 98 -45.29 14.53 38.64
CA SER A 98 -44.66 14.97 37.40
C SER A 98 -45.18 16.36 37.01
N PHE A 99 -44.29 17.29 36.76
CA PHE A 99 -44.61 18.65 36.37
C PHE A 99 -44.04 19.08 35.01
N VAL A 100 -43.16 18.24 34.41
CA VAL A 100 -42.68 18.39 33.05
C VAL A 100 -42.82 17.09 32.29
N ASN A 101 -43.31 17.16 31.05
CA ASN A 101 -43.32 16.08 30.07
C ASN A 101 -43.23 16.75 28.70
N ASN A 102 -41.99 16.90 28.23
CA ASN A 102 -41.69 17.62 27.00
C ASN A 102 -41.05 16.69 25.96
N VAL A 103 -41.45 16.88 24.70
CA VAL A 103 -40.84 16.18 23.57
C VAL A 103 -40.39 17.22 22.57
N GLU A 104 -39.14 17.12 22.16
CA GLU A 104 -38.56 18.03 21.17
C GLU A 104 -37.89 17.25 20.06
N GLU A 105 -37.75 17.93 18.93
CA GLU A 105 -37.12 17.40 17.74
C GLU A 105 -35.94 18.29 17.37
N HIS A 106 -34.79 17.64 17.10
CA HIS A 106 -33.53 18.33 16.83
C HIS A 106 -33.01 17.89 15.47
N VAL A 107 -32.46 18.83 14.71
CA VAL A 107 -31.88 18.61 13.39
C VAL A 107 -30.36 18.40 13.54
N ILE A 108 -29.83 17.35 12.91
CA ILE A 108 -28.40 17.17 12.75
C ILE A 108 -28.07 17.71 11.37
N ASP A 109 -27.17 18.69 11.30
CA ASP A 109 -26.74 19.27 10.02
C ASP A 109 -25.71 18.37 9.35
N MET A 110 -26.10 17.80 8.23
CA MET A 110 -25.26 16.91 7.43
C MET A 110 -25.13 17.37 5.97
N GLY A 111 -25.33 18.65 5.72
CA GLY A 111 -25.31 19.20 4.37
C GLY A 111 -26.32 18.51 3.45
N ASP A 112 -25.87 18.00 2.31
CA ASP A 112 -26.74 17.35 1.31
C ASP A 112 -27.12 15.91 1.66
N ILE A 113 -26.53 15.32 2.71
CA ILE A 113 -26.81 13.96 3.14
C ILE A 113 -28.10 13.91 3.95
N GLN A 114 -29.02 12.99 3.60
CA GLN A 114 -30.34 12.84 4.19
C GLN A 114 -30.53 11.45 4.77
N LEU A 115 -30.06 11.23 6.01
CA LEU A 115 -30.16 9.94 6.67
C LEU A 115 -31.52 9.71 7.31
N LYS A 116 -32.04 8.51 7.15
CA LYS A 116 -33.28 8.02 7.78
C LYS A 116 -33.00 7.08 8.94
N LYS A 117 -31.88 6.32 8.88
CA LYS A 117 -31.50 5.36 9.91
C LYS A 117 -30.00 5.16 9.91
N ILE A 118 -29.41 5.06 11.10
CA ILE A 118 -28.02 4.64 11.28
C ILE A 118 -27.93 3.58 12.38
N ARG A 119 -26.86 2.80 12.38
CA ARG A 119 -26.44 1.96 13.51
C ARG A 119 -25.05 2.39 13.93
N VAL A 120 -24.91 2.63 15.23
CA VAL A 120 -23.65 3.09 15.83
C VAL A 120 -22.71 1.92 16.06
N LYS A 121 -21.51 2.03 15.52
CA LYS A 121 -20.40 1.08 15.74
C LYS A 121 -19.65 1.40 17.02
N SER A 122 -19.36 2.69 17.26
CA SER A 122 -18.69 3.20 18.46
C SER A 122 -19.06 4.67 18.71
N GLY A 123 -18.81 5.14 19.93
CA GLY A 123 -19.12 6.50 20.38
C GLY A 123 -20.28 6.54 21.35
N GLY A 124 -20.64 7.75 21.81
CA GLY A 124 -21.65 7.88 22.85
C GLY A 124 -22.28 9.25 22.93
N VAL A 125 -23.16 9.41 23.91
CA VAL A 125 -23.81 10.67 24.21
C VAL A 125 -23.55 11.09 25.66
N SER A 126 -23.02 12.30 25.84
CA SER A 126 -22.95 12.96 27.13
C SER A 126 -24.23 13.71 27.36
N ILE A 127 -24.80 13.58 28.56
CA ILE A 127 -26.05 14.19 28.95
C ILE A 127 -25.79 15.05 30.19
N GLN A 128 -26.11 16.33 30.11
CA GLN A 128 -26.04 17.23 31.25
C GLN A 128 -27.44 17.79 31.55
N VAL A 129 -27.86 17.67 32.79
CA VAL A 129 -29.14 18.22 33.30
C VAL A 129 -28.84 19.31 34.30
N LYS A 130 -29.52 20.50 34.17
CA LYS A 130 -29.43 21.61 35.11
C LYS A 130 -30.80 21.96 35.59
N SER A 131 -30.95 22.17 36.91
CA SER A 131 -32.22 22.50 37.55
C SER A 131 -32.08 23.65 38.55
N PRO A 132 -32.95 24.67 38.48
CA PRO A 132 -33.06 25.71 39.50
C PRO A 132 -34.02 25.32 40.63
N VAL A 133 -34.66 24.14 40.57
CA VAL A 133 -35.74 23.76 41.49
C VAL A 133 -35.20 23.48 42.90
N GLU A 134 -35.77 24.10 43.93
CA GLU A 134 -35.30 24.05 45.32
C GLU A 134 -35.58 22.71 46.03
N THR A 135 -35.92 21.67 45.30
CA THR A 135 -36.06 20.30 45.81
C THR A 135 -35.34 19.31 44.93
N THR A 136 -35.06 18.09 45.45
CA THR A 136 -34.57 17.02 44.65
C THR A 136 -35.57 16.68 43.54
N CYS A 137 -35.10 16.61 42.31
CA CYS A 137 -35.91 16.25 41.14
C CYS A 137 -35.41 14.95 40.50
N LEU A 138 -36.35 14.12 40.06
CA LEU A 138 -36.09 12.92 39.29
C LEU A 138 -36.34 13.22 37.81
N PHE A 139 -35.27 13.25 37.03
CA PHE A 139 -35.32 13.44 35.59
C PHE A 139 -35.26 12.08 34.88
N THR A 140 -36.18 11.84 33.98
CA THR A 140 -36.09 10.74 33.02
C THR A 140 -35.90 11.33 31.64
N VAL A 141 -34.78 11.02 31.03
CA VAL A 141 -34.40 11.45 29.70
C VAL A 141 -34.53 10.26 28.77
N GLN A 142 -35.29 10.40 27.70
CA GLN A 142 -35.48 9.39 26.68
C GLN A 142 -35.13 9.94 25.31
N LEU A 143 -34.58 9.07 24.46
CA LEU A 143 -34.39 9.34 23.03
C LEU A 143 -35.29 8.35 22.25
N PRO A 144 -36.55 8.71 21.91
CA PRO A 144 -37.54 7.76 21.39
C PRO A 144 -37.13 7.03 20.14
N GLY A 145 -36.35 7.69 19.25
CA GLY A 145 -35.80 7.09 18.04
C GLY A 145 -34.49 6.30 18.21
N VAL A 146 -33.94 6.25 19.44
CA VAL A 146 -32.67 5.57 19.72
C VAL A 146 -32.94 4.27 20.47
N THR A 147 -32.68 3.13 19.81
CA THR A 147 -33.04 1.81 20.34
C THR A 147 -31.91 0.82 20.23
N LYS A 148 -31.81 -0.08 21.24
CA LYS A 148 -30.93 -1.26 21.17
C LYS A 148 -31.75 -2.50 21.51
N ASN A 149 -31.77 -3.49 20.59
CA ASN A 149 -32.61 -4.67 20.71
C ASN A 149 -34.10 -4.33 20.93
N GLY A 150 -34.61 -3.26 20.31
CA GLY A 150 -35.98 -2.79 20.43
C GLY A 150 -36.30 -2.02 21.71
N VAL A 151 -35.31 -1.82 22.60
CA VAL A 151 -35.48 -1.05 23.83
C VAL A 151 -35.01 0.39 23.62
N THR A 152 -35.91 1.36 23.86
CA THR A 152 -35.60 2.78 23.75
C THR A 152 -34.59 3.21 24.81
N LEU A 153 -33.61 4.04 24.41
CA LEU A 153 -32.67 4.66 25.32
C LEU A 153 -33.41 5.54 26.33
N SER A 154 -33.21 5.22 27.62
CA SER A 154 -33.78 5.96 28.75
C SER A 154 -32.77 6.05 29.87
N GLN A 155 -32.48 7.27 30.34
CA GLN A 155 -31.54 7.53 31.43
C GLN A 155 -32.25 8.32 32.53
N ASN A 156 -32.05 7.89 33.78
CA ASN A 156 -32.59 8.57 34.95
C ASN A 156 -31.48 9.32 35.68
N PHE A 157 -31.83 10.53 36.15
CA PHE A 157 -30.95 11.36 36.96
C PHE A 157 -31.69 11.83 38.23
N THR A 158 -31.01 11.74 39.37
CA THR A 158 -31.43 12.39 40.59
C THR A 158 -30.66 13.68 40.72
N VAL A 159 -31.36 14.81 40.57
CA VAL A 159 -30.77 16.14 40.57
C VAL A 159 -31.04 16.77 41.92
N PRO A 160 -30.01 17.12 42.72
CA PRO A 160 -30.17 17.81 44.00
C PRO A 160 -30.89 19.16 43.88
N PRO A 161 -31.33 19.74 45.01
CA PRO A 161 -31.88 21.10 45.00
C PRO A 161 -30.91 22.12 44.39
N GLY A 162 -31.46 23.09 43.62
CA GLY A 162 -30.74 24.21 43.04
C GLY A 162 -31.56 25.50 43.16
N THR A 163 -30.96 26.61 42.71
CA THR A 163 -31.63 27.92 42.58
C THR A 163 -31.30 28.56 41.26
N ASP A 164 -32.00 29.60 40.84
CA ASP A 164 -31.71 30.33 39.59
C ASP A 164 -30.28 30.91 39.56
N ASN A 165 -29.74 31.26 40.73
CA ASN A 165 -28.40 31.81 40.85
C ASN A 165 -27.32 30.72 40.99
N ASP A 166 -27.71 29.50 41.39
CA ASP A 166 -26.80 28.34 41.55
C ASP A 166 -27.54 27.06 41.13
N LEU A 167 -27.47 26.80 39.82
CA LEU A 167 -28.14 25.65 39.23
C LEU A 167 -27.49 24.34 39.71
N SER A 168 -28.31 23.41 40.16
CA SER A 168 -27.85 22.05 40.39
C SER A 168 -27.56 21.37 39.07
N VAL A 169 -26.38 20.75 38.91
CA VAL A 169 -25.89 20.14 37.65
C VAL A 169 -25.57 18.67 37.87
N VAL A 170 -26.11 17.82 37.02
CA VAL A 170 -25.77 16.38 36.97
C VAL A 170 -25.38 15.98 35.54
N ASN A 171 -24.31 15.21 35.43
CA ASN A 171 -23.81 14.71 34.15
C ASN A 171 -23.98 13.19 34.10
N GLY A 172 -24.18 12.68 32.89
CA GLY A 172 -24.19 11.26 32.57
C GLY A 172 -23.58 11.00 31.20
N PHE A 173 -23.20 9.77 30.96
CA PHE A 173 -22.72 9.31 29.67
C PHE A 173 -23.39 7.98 29.33
N VAL A 174 -23.77 7.82 28.08
CA VAL A 174 -24.31 6.56 27.54
C VAL A 174 -23.50 6.15 26.33
N ASP A 175 -22.91 4.97 26.39
CA ASP A 175 -22.29 4.32 25.23
C ASP A 175 -23.38 3.88 24.24
N LEU A 176 -23.31 4.39 23.03
CA LEU A 176 -24.27 4.12 21.95
C LEU A 176 -23.88 2.92 21.08
N THR A 177 -22.81 2.21 21.39
CA THR A 177 -22.38 1.03 20.62
C THR A 177 -23.51 0.02 20.42
N GLY A 178 -23.86 -0.26 19.16
CA GLY A 178 -24.92 -1.17 18.76
C GLY A 178 -26.34 -0.59 18.88
N TYR A 179 -26.50 0.71 19.15
CA TYR A 179 -27.79 1.36 19.04
C TYR A 179 -28.12 1.69 17.59
N GLU A 180 -29.41 1.57 17.27
CA GLU A 180 -29.99 2.06 16.03
C GLU A 180 -30.67 3.41 16.29
N LEU A 181 -30.39 4.41 15.45
CA LEU A 181 -30.99 5.74 15.49
C LEU A 181 -31.95 5.90 14.30
N ASP A 182 -33.24 6.05 14.59
CA ASP A 182 -34.25 6.47 13.60
C ASP A 182 -34.21 8.00 13.49
N LEU A 183 -33.75 8.49 12.35
CA LEU A 183 -33.54 9.91 12.07
C LEU A 183 -34.69 10.54 11.27
N ARG A 184 -35.84 9.88 11.18
CA ARG A 184 -36.99 10.37 10.41
C ARG A 184 -37.86 11.37 11.17
N GLY A 185 -37.57 11.64 12.44
CA GLY A 185 -38.33 12.54 13.28
C GLY A 185 -39.71 11.99 13.68
N ALA A 186 -40.52 12.80 14.33
CA ALA A 186 -41.85 12.44 14.84
C ALA A 186 -42.82 12.04 13.73
N SER A 187 -42.76 12.73 12.61
CA SER A 187 -43.65 12.50 11.46
C SER A 187 -43.29 11.24 10.63
N GLN A 188 -42.14 10.62 10.89
CA GLN A 188 -41.56 9.52 10.12
C GLN A 188 -41.34 9.85 8.62
N GLY A 189 -41.47 11.12 8.24
CA GLY A 189 -41.35 11.61 6.88
C GLY A 189 -40.10 12.49 6.63
N SER A 190 -39.36 12.80 7.70
CA SER A 190 -38.17 13.66 7.65
C SER A 190 -36.87 12.84 7.54
N PHE A 191 -35.75 13.52 7.69
CA PHE A 191 -34.40 12.99 7.74
C PHE A 191 -33.53 13.82 8.65
N ASN A 192 -32.41 13.28 9.14
CA ASN A 192 -31.43 13.92 10.00
C ASN A 192 -32.08 14.54 11.28
N ARG A 193 -33.10 13.89 11.82
CA ARG A 193 -33.83 14.39 13.00
C ARG A 193 -33.84 13.37 14.12
N ILE A 194 -33.47 13.81 15.30
CA ILE A 194 -33.54 13.03 16.53
C ILE A 194 -34.55 13.64 17.50
N GLN A 195 -35.28 12.79 18.20
CA GLN A 195 -36.21 13.22 19.23
C GLN A 195 -35.59 13.06 20.61
N SER A 196 -35.87 14.03 21.50
CA SER A 196 -35.63 13.91 22.92
C SER A 196 -36.95 14.06 23.69
N LYS A 197 -37.06 13.31 24.77
CA LYS A 197 -38.18 13.41 25.70
C LYS A 197 -37.65 13.56 27.12
N MET A 198 -38.11 14.58 27.80
CA MET A 198 -37.78 14.88 29.19
C MET A 198 -39.02 14.76 30.07
N ILE A 199 -38.94 14.00 31.14
CA ILE A 199 -39.95 13.91 32.19
C ILE A 199 -39.28 14.30 33.48
N VAL A 200 -39.89 15.26 34.23
CA VAL A 200 -39.39 15.69 35.54
C VAL A 200 -40.45 15.50 36.60
N LYS A 201 -40.07 14.87 37.69
CA LYS A 201 -40.88 14.64 38.89
C LYS A 201 -40.19 15.21 40.10
N SER A 202 -40.97 15.73 41.06
CA SER A 202 -40.46 16.01 42.40
C SER A 202 -40.14 14.71 43.15
N ASP A 203 -39.20 14.74 44.11
CA ASP A 203 -38.87 13.58 44.92
C ASP A 203 -40.09 13.09 45.73
N PRO A 204 -40.48 11.82 45.61
CA PRO A 204 -41.57 11.25 46.40
C PRO A 204 -41.36 11.31 47.91
N ALA A 205 -40.10 11.33 48.38
CA ALA A 205 -39.71 11.43 49.78
C ALA A 205 -39.44 12.87 50.22
N GLY A 206 -39.54 13.84 49.29
CA GLY A 206 -39.26 15.26 49.53
C GLY A 206 -40.44 16.03 50.09
N GLN A 207 -40.32 17.38 50.07
CA GLN A 207 -41.37 18.31 50.42
C GLN A 207 -42.05 18.84 49.16
N ALA A 208 -43.27 19.42 49.32
CA ALA A 208 -43.90 20.17 48.26
C ALA A 208 -43.02 21.37 47.87
N VAL A 209 -42.88 21.63 46.60
CA VAL A 209 -42.05 22.72 46.05
C VAL A 209 -42.87 23.64 45.18
N TYR A 210 -42.63 24.91 45.27
CA TYR A 210 -43.21 25.90 44.35
C TYR A 210 -42.35 25.95 43.07
N VAL A 211 -42.99 25.79 41.92
CA VAL A 211 -42.36 25.97 40.61
C VAL A 211 -43.14 26.98 39.77
N SER A 212 -42.44 27.70 38.90
CA SER A 212 -43.05 28.75 38.08
C SER A 212 -42.38 28.86 36.70
N ASN A 213 -42.91 29.77 35.89
CA ASN A 213 -42.33 30.09 34.59
C ASN A 213 -40.98 30.86 34.65
N GLN A 214 -40.48 31.15 35.85
CA GLN A 214 -39.14 31.68 36.05
C GLN A 214 -38.12 30.54 36.14
N ASP A 215 -38.58 29.36 36.52
CA ASP A 215 -37.71 28.19 36.61
C ASP A 215 -37.44 27.59 35.20
N THR A 216 -36.19 27.67 34.74
CA THR A 216 -35.79 27.14 33.46
C THR A 216 -34.90 25.89 33.68
N LEU A 217 -35.46 24.74 33.33
CA LEU A 217 -34.70 23.48 33.29
C LEU A 217 -33.86 23.47 32.03
N ARG A 218 -32.56 23.14 32.17
CA ARG A 218 -31.64 23.09 31.05
C ARG A 218 -31.13 21.69 30.82
N PHE A 219 -30.97 21.39 29.57
CA PHE A 219 -30.63 20.05 29.14
C PHE A 219 -29.67 20.12 27.93
N VAL A 220 -28.56 19.45 28.03
CA VAL A 220 -27.54 19.42 26.98
C VAL A 220 -27.24 17.99 26.63
N PHE A 221 -27.33 17.68 25.34
CA PHE A 221 -26.81 16.45 24.76
C PHE A 221 -25.59 16.78 23.90
N GLU A 222 -24.53 16.02 24.08
CA GLU A 222 -23.36 16.09 23.23
C GLU A 222 -23.09 14.69 22.68
N MET A 223 -23.31 14.54 21.40
CA MET A 223 -22.92 13.34 20.64
C MET A 223 -21.54 13.60 20.05
N ASN A 224 -20.56 12.80 20.47
CA ASN A 224 -19.18 12.95 20.05
C ASN A 224 -18.62 11.62 19.54
N ASP A 225 -17.75 11.71 18.55
CA ASP A 225 -16.98 10.58 18.00
C ASP A 225 -17.88 9.39 17.57
N LEU A 226 -19.02 9.68 16.93
CA LEU A 226 -19.93 8.65 16.46
C LEU A 226 -19.41 8.00 15.18
N GLU A 227 -18.88 6.79 15.28
CA GLU A 227 -18.66 5.91 14.12
C GLU A 227 -19.92 5.07 13.86
N ILE A 228 -20.26 4.90 12.59
CA ILE A 228 -21.40 4.08 12.17
C ILE A 228 -20.95 2.91 11.31
N ASP A 229 -21.67 1.78 11.40
CA ASP A 229 -21.44 0.60 10.56
C ASP A 229 -22.59 0.32 9.59
N TYR A 230 -23.72 0.98 9.77
CA TYR A 230 -24.88 0.89 8.87
C TYR A 230 -25.52 2.27 8.71
N ALA A 231 -25.92 2.59 7.49
CA ALA A 231 -26.69 3.76 7.19
C ALA A 231 -27.74 3.49 6.11
N ARG A 232 -28.91 4.17 6.25
CA ARG A 232 -29.96 4.22 5.24
C ARG A 232 -30.37 5.67 5.02
N GLY A 233 -30.43 6.08 3.76
CA GLY A 233 -30.79 7.45 3.43
C GLY A 233 -30.45 7.81 1.98
N TYR A 234 -30.31 9.08 1.73
CA TYR A 234 -29.66 9.64 0.55
C TYR A 234 -28.31 10.19 0.96
N PHE A 235 -27.25 9.73 0.34
CA PHE A 235 -25.88 10.05 0.70
C PHE A 235 -25.29 11.26 -0.06
N GLY A 236 -26.15 12.08 -0.66
CA GLY A 236 -25.70 13.18 -1.52
C GLY A 236 -25.19 12.69 -2.89
N SER A 237 -24.96 13.64 -3.80
CA SER A 237 -24.24 13.39 -5.03
C SER A 237 -22.77 13.75 -4.80
N GLN A 238 -21.92 12.75 -4.53
CA GLN A 238 -20.52 12.95 -4.15
C GLN A 238 -19.60 12.54 -5.30
N LEU A 239 -18.60 13.36 -5.60
CA LEU A 239 -17.55 13.09 -6.57
C LEU A 239 -16.23 12.85 -5.85
N PHE A 240 -15.65 11.68 -6.06
CA PHE A 240 -14.32 11.29 -5.62
C PHE A 240 -13.40 11.31 -6.83
N THR A 241 -12.28 11.99 -6.72
CA THR A 241 -11.24 12.06 -7.78
C THR A 241 -9.92 11.72 -7.13
N ASP A 242 -9.19 10.78 -7.73
CA ASP A 242 -7.89 10.36 -7.23
C ASP A 242 -6.99 9.90 -8.39
N THR A 243 -5.70 9.86 -8.11
CA THR A 243 -4.69 9.25 -8.98
C THR A 243 -3.82 8.33 -8.12
N ILE A 244 -3.90 7.05 -8.40
CA ILE A 244 -3.10 6.02 -7.74
C ILE A 244 -1.82 5.86 -8.53
N SER A 245 -0.67 6.02 -7.87
CA SER A 245 0.64 5.75 -8.43
C SER A 245 1.18 4.46 -7.86
N GLU A 246 1.46 3.50 -8.73
CA GLU A 246 1.98 2.18 -8.38
C GLU A 246 3.35 1.99 -8.99
N ASN A 247 4.33 1.62 -8.16
CA ASN A 247 5.69 1.33 -8.62
C ASN A 247 5.90 -0.17 -8.74
N ILE A 248 6.64 -0.57 -9.77
CA ILE A 248 7.12 -1.94 -9.98
C ILE A 248 8.64 -1.91 -9.87
N ASP A 249 9.14 -2.13 -8.67
CA ASP A 249 10.58 -2.01 -8.32
C ASP A 249 11.48 -2.85 -9.23
N ALA A 250 11.01 -4.03 -9.67
CA ALA A 250 11.77 -4.89 -10.58
C ALA A 250 12.08 -4.23 -11.93
N LEU A 251 11.26 -3.28 -12.37
CA LEU A 251 11.45 -2.54 -13.63
C LEU A 251 12.36 -1.32 -13.46
N GLU A 252 12.58 -0.84 -12.24
CA GLU A 252 13.46 0.31 -11.96
C GLU A 252 14.90 0.07 -12.42
N ASN A 253 15.35 -1.17 -12.41
CA ASN A 253 16.70 -1.54 -12.79
C ASN A 253 16.89 -1.72 -14.31
N ILE A 254 15.84 -1.63 -15.12
CA ILE A 254 15.91 -1.71 -16.59
C ILE A 254 16.32 -0.35 -17.14
N SER A 255 17.51 -0.29 -17.76
CA SER A 255 18.04 0.96 -18.29
C SER A 255 17.84 1.13 -19.81
N SER A 256 17.72 0.04 -20.56
CA SER A 256 17.51 0.05 -22.01
C SER A 256 17.20 -1.35 -22.56
N GLY A 257 16.85 -1.42 -23.83
CA GLY A 257 16.57 -2.68 -24.56
C GLY A 257 15.12 -2.76 -24.99
N ILE A 258 14.74 -3.85 -25.61
CA ILE A 258 13.38 -4.16 -26.06
C ILE A 258 12.89 -5.37 -25.29
N ILE A 259 11.75 -5.25 -24.66
CA ILE A 259 10.96 -6.35 -24.11
C ILE A 259 9.78 -6.58 -25.04
N ASP A 260 9.61 -7.79 -25.50
CA ASP A 260 8.50 -8.26 -26.31
C ASP A 260 7.65 -9.19 -25.44
N LEU A 261 6.41 -8.82 -25.21
CA LEU A 261 5.47 -9.56 -24.36
C LEU A 261 4.41 -10.27 -25.21
N PRO A 262 3.91 -11.44 -24.80
CA PRO A 262 2.83 -12.09 -25.51
C PRO A 262 1.55 -11.27 -25.44
N ALA A 263 0.61 -11.56 -26.33
CA ALA A 263 -0.73 -10.98 -26.26
C ALA A 263 -1.32 -11.22 -24.86
N SER A 264 -1.53 -10.12 -24.15
CA SER A 264 -1.94 -10.10 -22.76
C SER A 264 -3.29 -9.42 -22.61
N SER A 265 -3.97 -9.66 -21.52
CA SER A 265 -5.17 -8.94 -21.13
C SER A 265 -5.07 -8.47 -19.68
N VAL A 266 -5.58 -7.26 -19.45
CA VAL A 266 -5.73 -6.69 -18.12
C VAL A 266 -7.18 -6.31 -17.93
N GLU A 267 -7.73 -6.64 -16.78
CA GLU A 267 -9.12 -6.38 -16.44
C GLU A 267 -9.16 -5.49 -15.20
N LEU A 268 -9.91 -4.39 -15.29
CA LEU A 268 -10.34 -3.61 -14.14
C LEU A 268 -11.78 -4.01 -13.81
N GLU A 269 -11.98 -4.59 -12.63
CA GLU A 269 -13.26 -5.03 -12.14
C GLU A 269 -13.76 -4.06 -11.06
N LEU A 270 -14.86 -3.35 -11.36
CA LEU A 270 -15.53 -2.47 -10.41
C LEU A 270 -16.63 -3.25 -9.70
N VAL A 271 -16.44 -3.53 -8.42
CA VAL A 271 -17.38 -4.29 -7.59
C VAL A 271 -18.12 -3.33 -6.66
N ASN A 272 -19.38 -3.06 -6.95
CA ASN A 272 -20.21 -2.19 -6.14
C ASN A 272 -21.04 -2.99 -5.13
N GLY A 273 -20.64 -2.96 -3.86
CA GLY A 273 -21.38 -3.49 -2.72
C GLY A 273 -22.29 -2.47 -2.03
N LEU A 274 -22.38 -1.24 -2.57
CA LEU A 274 -23.26 -0.19 -2.05
C LEU A 274 -24.64 -0.31 -2.72
N LYS A 275 -25.72 -0.23 -1.94
CA LYS A 275 -27.09 -0.19 -2.49
C LYS A 275 -27.45 1.22 -2.94
N MET A 276 -26.62 1.78 -3.79
CA MET A 276 -26.84 3.06 -4.46
C MET A 276 -26.22 3.05 -5.86
N SER A 277 -26.73 3.92 -6.73
CA SER A 277 -26.17 4.08 -8.07
C SER A 277 -24.86 4.83 -8.02
N ALA A 278 -23.96 4.45 -8.92
CA ALA A 278 -22.69 5.13 -9.12
C ALA A 278 -22.33 5.21 -10.61
N LYS A 279 -21.40 6.04 -10.95
CA LYS A 279 -20.70 6.00 -12.23
C LYS A 279 -19.21 6.24 -11.99
N ALA A 280 -18.37 5.61 -12.78
CA ALA A 280 -16.93 5.79 -12.76
C ALA A 280 -16.45 6.28 -14.12
N LYS A 281 -15.34 6.98 -14.12
CA LYS A 281 -14.61 7.40 -15.29
C LYS A 281 -13.12 7.20 -15.04
N LEU A 282 -12.46 6.48 -15.92
CA LEU A 282 -11.02 6.34 -15.92
C LEU A 282 -10.45 7.51 -16.72
N THR A 283 -9.74 8.41 -16.05
CA THR A 283 -9.25 9.66 -16.66
C THR A 283 -7.90 9.49 -17.31
N GLU A 284 -7.05 8.63 -16.72
CA GLU A 284 -5.75 8.31 -17.29
C GLU A 284 -5.23 6.94 -16.83
N LEU A 285 -4.46 6.32 -17.71
CA LEU A 285 -3.56 5.20 -17.40
C LEU A 285 -2.24 5.53 -18.07
N LYS A 286 -1.18 5.74 -17.29
CA LYS A 286 0.14 6.11 -17.77
C LYS A 286 1.19 5.20 -17.20
N ASN A 287 2.13 4.81 -18.04
CA ASN A 287 3.32 4.07 -17.67
C ASN A 287 4.54 4.89 -18.00
N THR A 288 5.38 5.20 -17.01
CA THR A 288 6.59 6.02 -17.17
C THR A 288 7.83 5.20 -16.82
N ASN A 289 8.78 5.11 -17.74
CA ASN A 289 10.02 4.39 -17.55
C ASN A 289 11.14 5.26 -16.95
N ASN A 290 12.27 4.64 -16.62
CA ASN A 290 13.43 5.33 -16.04
C ASN A 290 14.07 6.37 -16.95
N GLN A 291 13.79 6.31 -18.26
CA GLN A 291 14.24 7.32 -19.24
C GLN A 291 13.26 8.47 -19.36
N GLN A 292 12.24 8.54 -18.48
CA GLN A 292 11.16 9.51 -18.47
C GLN A 292 10.29 9.46 -19.74
N THR A 293 10.28 8.31 -20.42
CA THR A 293 9.35 8.06 -21.52
C THR A 293 8.03 7.59 -20.96
N THR A 294 6.96 8.31 -21.29
CA THR A 294 5.61 7.98 -20.84
C THR A 294 4.79 7.42 -22.00
N VAL A 295 4.17 6.28 -21.80
CA VAL A 295 3.14 5.72 -22.68
C VAL A 295 1.79 5.84 -21.97
N SER A 296 0.85 6.51 -22.63
CA SER A 296 -0.54 6.58 -22.18
C SER A 296 -1.34 5.45 -22.81
N MET A 297 -2.20 4.81 -22.02
CA MET A 297 -3.17 3.84 -22.52
C MET A 297 -4.15 4.52 -23.46
N SER A 298 -4.51 3.84 -24.53
CA SER A 298 -5.61 4.21 -25.42
C SER A 298 -6.69 3.14 -25.33
N HIS A 299 -7.90 3.53 -24.96
CA HIS A 299 -9.06 2.63 -24.91
C HIS A 299 -10.36 3.42 -25.13
N PRO A 300 -11.40 2.86 -25.79
CA PRO A 300 -12.63 3.59 -26.10
C PRO A 300 -13.41 4.12 -24.88
N THR A 301 -13.22 3.51 -23.69
CA THR A 301 -13.89 3.94 -22.46
C THR A 301 -13.09 4.94 -21.63
N LEU A 302 -11.83 5.21 -22.00
CA LEU A 302 -11.07 6.26 -21.33
C LEU A 302 -11.77 7.61 -21.48
N ASP A 303 -11.76 8.38 -20.39
CA ASP A 303 -12.44 9.67 -20.26
C ASP A 303 -13.95 9.63 -20.52
N SER A 304 -14.56 8.44 -20.45
CA SER A 304 -15.99 8.22 -20.62
C SER A 304 -16.63 7.72 -19.33
N TRP A 305 -17.83 8.24 -18.99
CA TRP A 305 -18.57 7.78 -17.82
C TRP A 305 -19.19 6.40 -18.04
N ILE A 306 -18.92 5.50 -17.12
CA ILE A 306 -19.43 4.14 -17.08
C ILE A 306 -20.40 4.04 -15.91
N THR A 307 -21.63 3.59 -16.18
CA THR A 307 -22.63 3.36 -15.14
C THR A 307 -22.33 2.10 -14.36
N ILE A 308 -22.32 2.22 -13.04
CA ILE A 308 -22.16 1.11 -12.10
C ILE A 308 -23.50 0.89 -11.40
N ASN A 309 -24.09 -0.28 -11.57
CA ASN A 309 -25.36 -0.63 -10.96
C ASN A 309 -25.22 -0.73 -9.42
N SER A 310 -26.32 -0.49 -8.72
CA SER A 310 -26.39 -0.69 -7.27
C SER A 310 -26.33 -2.18 -6.90
N ALA A 311 -25.79 -2.49 -5.72
CA ALA A 311 -25.93 -3.82 -5.12
C ALA A 311 -27.39 -4.15 -4.82
N ALA A 312 -27.70 -5.45 -4.75
CA ALA A 312 -29.01 -5.98 -4.38
C ALA A 312 -28.94 -6.76 -3.06
N GLY A 313 -30.12 -7.14 -2.54
CA GLY A 313 -30.22 -7.99 -1.35
C GLY A 313 -30.31 -7.22 -0.03
N THR A 314 -29.94 -7.90 1.05
CA THR A 314 -30.00 -7.42 2.43
C THR A 314 -28.64 -7.57 3.11
N GLU A 315 -28.49 -7.07 4.34
CA GLU A 315 -27.23 -7.18 5.10
C GLU A 315 -26.68 -8.63 5.14
N ASN A 316 -27.55 -9.63 5.31
CA ASN A 316 -27.13 -11.04 5.40
C ASN A 316 -27.02 -11.75 4.03
N SER A 317 -27.40 -11.10 2.95
CA SER A 317 -27.44 -11.68 1.59
C SER A 317 -27.13 -10.61 0.55
N LEU A 318 -26.12 -9.80 0.82
CA LEU A 318 -25.68 -8.74 -0.09
C LEU A 318 -25.14 -9.36 -1.39
N GLN A 319 -25.60 -8.84 -2.51
CA GLN A 319 -25.19 -9.22 -3.85
C GLN A 319 -24.61 -7.99 -4.54
N PRO A 320 -23.27 -7.81 -4.53
CA PRO A 320 -22.62 -6.74 -5.26
C PRO A 320 -22.91 -6.81 -6.75
N SER A 321 -22.93 -5.67 -7.41
CA SER A 321 -22.91 -5.62 -8.86
C SER A 321 -21.48 -5.47 -9.35
N THR A 322 -21.18 -6.11 -10.48
CA THR A 322 -19.84 -6.06 -11.09
C THR A 322 -19.92 -5.43 -12.47
N THR A 323 -18.96 -4.56 -12.76
CA THR A 323 -18.73 -3.97 -14.08
C THR A 323 -17.26 -4.16 -14.43
N THR A 324 -16.98 -4.76 -15.58
CA THR A 324 -15.65 -5.13 -16.02
C THR A 324 -15.21 -4.26 -17.20
N LEU A 325 -13.98 -3.79 -17.14
CA LEU A 325 -13.26 -3.13 -18.22
C LEU A 325 -12.10 -4.02 -18.64
N LEU A 326 -12.19 -4.56 -19.83
CA LEU A 326 -11.13 -5.40 -20.41
C LEU A 326 -10.24 -4.55 -21.31
N PHE A 327 -8.93 -4.64 -21.13
CA PHE A 327 -7.90 -4.07 -21.98
C PHE A 327 -7.13 -5.22 -22.64
N ASP A 328 -7.12 -5.26 -23.95
CA ASP A 328 -6.39 -6.24 -24.75
C ASP A 328 -5.93 -5.62 -26.09
N ALA A 329 -5.24 -6.40 -26.89
CA ALA A 329 -4.73 -5.95 -28.18
C ALA A 329 -5.81 -5.57 -29.20
N SER A 330 -7.09 -5.96 -28.98
CA SER A 330 -8.18 -5.66 -29.90
C SER A 330 -8.81 -4.28 -29.66
N ASN A 331 -8.66 -3.74 -28.45
CA ASN A 331 -9.33 -2.52 -28.01
C ASN A 331 -8.42 -1.47 -27.39
N SER A 332 -7.14 -1.78 -27.22
CA SER A 332 -6.18 -0.89 -26.54
C SER A 332 -4.76 -1.05 -27.11
N ASN A 333 -3.86 -0.14 -26.72
CA ASN A 333 -2.43 -0.26 -26.93
C ASN A 333 -1.73 -0.90 -25.72
N LEU A 334 -2.37 -1.92 -25.10
CA LEU A 334 -1.88 -2.55 -23.88
C LEU A 334 -0.45 -3.11 -24.03
N GLU A 335 -0.14 -3.74 -25.16
CA GLU A 335 1.18 -4.26 -25.47
C GLU A 335 2.24 -3.14 -25.41
N GLN A 336 2.05 -2.05 -26.15
CA GLN A 336 2.94 -0.89 -26.10
C GLN A 336 3.06 -0.28 -24.70
N TYR A 337 1.97 -0.29 -23.93
CA TYR A 337 1.94 0.23 -22.56
C TYR A 337 2.81 -0.63 -21.64
N LEU A 338 2.69 -1.96 -21.71
CA LEU A 338 3.47 -2.89 -20.89
C LEU A 338 4.95 -2.94 -21.31
N GLU A 339 5.23 -2.86 -22.62
CA GLU A 339 6.58 -2.91 -23.18
C GLU A 339 7.38 -1.61 -22.99
N ASN A 340 6.78 -0.57 -22.45
CA ASN A 340 7.49 0.67 -22.11
C ASN A 340 8.44 0.48 -20.91
N HIS A 341 8.44 -0.67 -20.25
CA HIS A 341 9.25 -0.98 -19.05
C HIS A 341 9.07 0.03 -17.91
N GLY A 342 7.92 0.67 -17.82
CA GLY A 342 7.69 1.72 -16.83
C GLY A 342 7.60 1.18 -15.43
N ALA A 343 8.51 1.60 -14.58
CA ALA A 343 8.44 1.31 -13.15
C ALA A 343 7.24 2.03 -12.51
N GLN A 344 6.94 3.26 -12.95
CA GLN A 344 5.81 4.03 -12.43
C GLN A 344 4.57 3.86 -13.30
N ASN A 345 3.44 3.50 -12.65
CA ASN A 345 2.14 3.39 -13.30
C ASN A 345 1.13 4.29 -12.57
N ASP A 346 0.58 5.26 -13.30
CA ASP A 346 -0.40 6.20 -12.77
C ASP A 346 -1.80 5.86 -13.29
N ILE A 347 -2.76 5.68 -12.37
CA ILE A 347 -4.15 5.35 -12.64
C ILE A 347 -5.02 6.48 -12.10
N GLY A 348 -5.49 7.35 -12.97
CA GLY A 348 -6.39 8.44 -12.60
C GLY A 348 -7.85 8.04 -12.80
N PHE A 349 -8.72 8.38 -11.86
CA PHE A 349 -10.14 8.07 -11.96
C PHE A 349 -11.02 9.13 -11.28
N GLU A 350 -12.28 9.15 -11.70
CA GLU A 350 -13.38 9.85 -11.04
C GLU A 350 -14.48 8.83 -10.73
N LEU A 351 -15.00 8.88 -9.51
CA LEU A 351 -16.13 8.09 -9.05
C LEU A 351 -17.22 9.03 -8.54
N GLN A 352 -18.42 8.95 -9.10
CA GLN A 352 -19.56 9.73 -8.61
C GLN A 352 -20.63 8.81 -8.05
N LEU A 353 -20.96 9.01 -6.77
CA LEU A 353 -22.11 8.39 -6.12
C LEU A 353 -23.37 9.21 -6.41
N ASN A 354 -24.51 8.53 -6.51
CA ASN A 354 -25.82 9.15 -6.78
C ASN A 354 -25.80 10.19 -7.91
N PRO A 355 -25.26 9.86 -9.10
CA PRO A 355 -25.08 10.84 -10.20
C PRO A 355 -26.38 11.43 -10.72
N TRP A 356 -27.52 10.81 -10.43
CA TRP A 356 -28.86 11.24 -10.83
C TRP A 356 -29.67 11.82 -9.66
N GLY A 357 -29.02 12.11 -8.53
CA GLY A 357 -29.66 12.63 -7.32
C GLY A 357 -30.40 11.54 -6.52
N ASN A 358 -31.38 11.95 -5.73
CA ASN A 358 -32.14 11.08 -4.80
C ASN A 358 -33.21 10.25 -5.53
N VAL A 359 -32.80 9.38 -6.46
CA VAL A 359 -33.75 8.53 -7.21
C VAL A 359 -34.36 7.41 -6.37
N SER A 360 -33.70 6.98 -5.31
CA SER A 360 -34.18 5.96 -4.38
C SER A 360 -35.24 6.50 -3.42
N GLY A 361 -35.43 7.84 -3.35
CA GLY A 361 -36.26 8.48 -2.33
C GLY A 361 -35.67 8.38 -0.93
N GLY A 362 -34.36 8.23 -0.80
CA GLY A 362 -33.62 8.08 0.45
C GLY A 362 -33.71 6.63 1.00
N TRP A 363 -33.77 5.65 0.14
CA TRP A 363 -33.76 4.22 0.50
C TRP A 363 -32.46 3.51 0.10
N ASP A 364 -31.42 4.28 -0.21
CA ASP A 364 -30.07 3.73 -0.37
C ASP A 364 -29.59 3.15 0.96
N GLU A 365 -28.81 2.08 0.92
CA GLU A 365 -28.29 1.41 2.11
C GLU A 365 -26.80 1.08 1.95
N ILE A 366 -26.07 1.29 3.05
CA ILE A 366 -24.68 0.84 3.20
C ILE A 366 -24.63 -0.04 4.44
N PHE A 367 -24.23 -1.29 4.25
CA PHE A 367 -24.07 -2.28 5.32
C PHE A 367 -22.60 -2.32 5.79
N PRO A 368 -22.29 -2.97 6.93
CA PRO A 368 -20.93 -3.06 7.46
C PRO A 368 -19.91 -3.66 6.48
N GLN A 369 -20.33 -4.60 5.66
CA GLN A 369 -19.52 -5.28 4.64
C GLN A 369 -19.59 -4.61 3.26
N SER A 370 -20.39 -3.55 3.12
CA SER A 370 -20.51 -2.82 1.85
C SER A 370 -19.27 -2.01 1.57
N SER A 371 -18.76 -2.14 0.35
CA SER A 371 -17.75 -1.24 -0.20
C SER A 371 -17.88 -1.18 -1.71
N LEU A 372 -17.35 -0.13 -2.31
CA LEU A 372 -17.09 -0.10 -3.75
C LEU A 372 -15.60 -0.36 -3.95
N LYS A 373 -15.26 -1.39 -4.71
CA LYS A 373 -13.87 -1.80 -4.95
C LYS A 373 -13.53 -1.70 -6.43
N VAL A 374 -12.27 -1.38 -6.68
CA VAL A 374 -11.65 -1.53 -8.00
C VAL A 374 -10.55 -2.59 -7.86
N ASN A 375 -10.76 -3.72 -8.52
CA ASN A 375 -9.80 -4.80 -8.57
C ASN A 375 -9.05 -4.76 -9.89
N LEU A 376 -7.75 -4.98 -9.83
CA LEU A 376 -6.88 -5.20 -10.98
C LEU A 376 -6.65 -6.69 -11.12
N ASN A 377 -7.10 -7.26 -12.24
CA ASN A 377 -6.89 -8.64 -12.61
C ASN A 377 -6.05 -8.69 -13.88
N ALA A 378 -4.91 -9.36 -13.83
CA ALA A 378 -4.11 -9.65 -15.02
C ALA A 378 -3.63 -11.10 -14.95
N ASN A 379 -3.78 -11.80 -16.05
CA ASN A 379 -3.24 -13.15 -16.21
C ASN A 379 -2.55 -13.21 -17.56
N MET A 380 -1.23 -13.43 -17.53
CA MET A 380 -0.44 -13.52 -18.74
C MET A 380 0.62 -14.61 -18.62
N PRO A 381 0.83 -15.41 -19.67
CA PRO A 381 1.98 -16.31 -19.71
C PRO A 381 3.28 -15.53 -19.51
N LEU A 382 4.17 -16.03 -18.65
CA LEU A 382 5.49 -15.43 -18.52
C LEU A 382 6.36 -15.91 -19.69
N ALA A 383 6.01 -15.41 -20.89
CA ALA A 383 6.75 -15.59 -22.12
C ALA A 383 7.34 -14.24 -22.50
N ILE A 384 8.66 -14.14 -22.49
CA ILE A 384 9.36 -12.86 -22.65
C ILE A 384 10.33 -12.96 -23.81
N GLY A 385 10.27 -11.98 -24.73
CA GLY A 385 11.31 -11.72 -25.71
C GLY A 385 12.20 -10.59 -25.20
N LEU A 386 13.50 -10.86 -25.02
CA LEU A 386 14.46 -9.84 -24.60
C LEU A 386 15.47 -9.59 -25.71
N SER A 387 15.59 -8.34 -26.16
CA SER A 387 16.59 -7.89 -27.12
C SER A 387 17.43 -6.77 -26.51
N ASP A 388 18.69 -7.12 -26.16
CA ASP A 388 19.67 -6.22 -25.55
C ASP A 388 19.13 -5.46 -24.33
N VAL A 389 18.31 -6.14 -23.53
CA VAL A 389 17.77 -5.57 -22.29
C VAL A 389 18.88 -5.43 -21.26
N VAL A 390 19.11 -4.22 -20.80
CA VAL A 390 20.15 -3.90 -19.85
C VAL A 390 19.56 -3.69 -18.46
N LEU A 391 19.94 -4.58 -17.55
CA LEU A 391 19.76 -4.39 -16.11
C LEU A 391 21.00 -3.74 -15.51
N LEU A 392 20.80 -2.78 -14.64
CA LEU A 392 21.85 -2.08 -13.93
C LEU A 392 21.51 -2.04 -12.45
N ASP A 393 22.42 -2.55 -11.62
CA ASP A 393 22.29 -2.44 -10.18
C ASP A 393 23.62 -1.97 -9.57
N THR A 394 23.56 -1.19 -8.47
CA THR A 394 24.73 -0.55 -7.89
C THR A 394 24.73 -0.74 -6.38
N PHE A 395 25.83 -1.27 -5.87
CA PHE A 395 26.05 -1.57 -4.45
C PHE A 395 27.18 -0.73 -3.88
N ASP A 396 27.09 -0.41 -2.60
CA ASP A 396 28.24 0.13 -1.87
C ASP A 396 29.32 -0.94 -1.76
N PHE A 397 30.55 -0.57 -2.12
CA PHE A 397 31.69 -1.45 -2.13
C PHE A 397 32.84 -0.85 -1.31
N SER A 398 33.39 -1.63 -0.41
CA SER A 398 34.59 -1.21 0.33
C SER A 398 35.62 -2.33 0.31
N PHE A 399 36.79 -2.00 -0.18
CA PHE A 399 37.91 -2.92 -0.17
C PHE A 399 38.83 -2.58 1.01
N ASN A 400 38.75 -3.38 2.08
CA ASN A 400 39.52 -3.17 3.33
C ASN A 400 40.63 -4.21 3.46
N GLN A 401 41.60 -4.23 2.56
CA GLN A 401 42.82 -5.02 2.76
C GLN A 401 44.05 -4.15 2.82
N ASP A 402 44.88 -4.42 3.83
CA ASP A 402 46.20 -3.82 3.97
C ASP A 402 47.22 -4.60 3.13
N PHE A 403 47.47 -4.10 1.92
CA PHE A 403 48.46 -4.71 0.99
C PHE A 403 49.93 -4.33 1.31
N THR A 404 50.20 -3.76 2.45
CA THR A 404 51.59 -3.36 2.78
C THR A 404 52.56 -4.53 2.89
N LYS A 405 52.05 -5.76 3.07
CA LYS A 405 52.86 -6.99 3.19
C LYS A 405 52.73 -7.97 2.04
N THR A 406 51.64 -7.88 1.26
CA THR A 406 51.36 -8.77 0.12
C THR A 406 50.92 -7.93 -1.06
N HIS A 407 51.63 -8.03 -2.16
CA HIS A 407 51.32 -7.32 -3.40
C HIS A 407 50.62 -8.26 -4.37
N VAL A 408 49.34 -7.95 -4.67
CA VAL A 408 48.56 -8.66 -5.71
C VAL A 408 48.88 -8.02 -7.05
N THR A 409 49.47 -8.77 -7.97
CA THR A 409 49.93 -8.28 -9.28
C THR A 409 48.91 -8.41 -10.38
N SER A 410 48.05 -9.43 -10.29
CA SER A 410 46.94 -9.66 -11.22
C SER A 410 45.99 -10.71 -10.66
N GLY A 411 44.84 -10.87 -11.30
CA GLY A 411 43.90 -11.92 -10.94
C GLY A 411 42.78 -12.07 -11.94
N ASN A 412 41.92 -13.06 -11.68
CA ASN A 412 40.67 -13.25 -12.39
C ASN A 412 39.57 -13.55 -11.35
N ILE A 413 38.43 -12.89 -11.46
CA ILE A 413 37.20 -13.44 -10.90
C ILE A 413 36.65 -14.39 -11.94
N TRP A 414 36.30 -15.60 -11.53
CA TRP A 414 35.66 -16.56 -12.41
C TRP A 414 34.27 -16.88 -11.89
N VAL A 415 33.34 -17.05 -12.84
CA VAL A 415 31.97 -17.43 -12.60
C VAL A 415 31.65 -18.68 -13.42
N LYS A 416 31.27 -19.75 -12.75
CA LYS A 416 30.69 -20.93 -13.38
C LYS A 416 29.19 -20.88 -13.17
N ALA A 417 28.43 -20.73 -14.26
CA ALA A 417 26.99 -20.69 -14.22
C ALA A 417 26.39 -21.98 -14.79
N THR A 418 25.28 -22.42 -14.18
CA THR A 418 24.39 -23.44 -14.75
C THR A 418 23.04 -22.75 -14.94
N ASN A 419 22.68 -22.52 -16.20
CA ASN A 419 21.51 -21.74 -16.57
C ASN A 419 20.42 -22.63 -17.15
N ALA A 420 19.27 -22.70 -16.48
CA ALA A 420 18.05 -23.37 -16.94
C ALA A 420 17.00 -22.39 -17.51
N PHE A 421 17.25 -21.08 -17.46
CA PHE A 421 16.40 -20.10 -18.12
C PHE A 421 16.67 -20.02 -19.63
N PRO A 422 15.64 -19.75 -20.46
CA PRO A 422 15.79 -19.59 -21.91
C PRO A 422 16.40 -18.23 -22.32
N LEU A 423 17.18 -17.62 -21.44
CA LEU A 423 17.81 -16.32 -21.65
C LEU A 423 19.34 -16.43 -21.54
N SER A 424 20.05 -15.61 -22.32
CA SER A 424 21.50 -15.42 -22.26
C SER A 424 21.83 -14.07 -21.65
N GLY A 425 23.02 -13.92 -21.07
CA GLY A 425 23.45 -12.66 -20.46
C GLY A 425 24.93 -12.38 -20.64
N ALA A 426 25.28 -11.15 -20.98
CA ALA A 426 26.63 -10.59 -20.92
C ALA A 426 26.75 -9.72 -19.66
N VAL A 427 27.77 -9.98 -18.84
CA VAL A 427 27.99 -9.24 -17.59
C VAL A 427 29.19 -8.32 -17.68
N THR A 428 29.01 -7.10 -17.23
CA THR A 428 30.04 -6.07 -17.12
C THR A 428 30.04 -5.53 -15.70
N LEU A 429 31.22 -5.45 -15.08
CA LEU A 429 31.44 -4.87 -13.76
C LEU A 429 31.97 -3.46 -13.94
N CYS A 430 31.31 -2.46 -13.38
CA CYS A 430 31.74 -1.06 -13.37
C CYS A 430 32.16 -0.67 -11.94
N LEU A 431 33.40 -0.31 -11.77
CA LEU A 431 33.95 0.18 -10.51
C LEU A 431 33.78 1.71 -10.45
N LEU A 432 33.11 2.21 -9.42
CA LEU A 432 32.70 3.61 -9.33
C LEU A 432 33.34 4.30 -8.11
N ASP A 433 33.61 5.61 -8.22
CA ASP A 433 33.98 6.47 -7.11
C ASP A 433 32.80 6.81 -6.18
N ALA A 434 33.02 7.58 -5.14
CA ALA A 434 31.98 8.02 -4.20
C ALA A 434 30.90 8.88 -4.86
N SER A 435 31.22 9.56 -5.94
CA SER A 435 30.31 10.41 -6.71
C SER A 435 29.53 9.65 -7.79
N GLY A 436 29.82 8.34 -7.98
CA GLY A 436 29.20 7.51 -9.00
C GLY A 436 29.87 7.59 -10.39
N ASN A 437 31.03 8.22 -10.50
CA ASN A 437 31.78 8.24 -11.76
C ASN A 437 32.51 6.90 -11.95
N THR A 438 32.52 6.41 -13.19
CA THR A 438 33.23 5.16 -13.54
C THR A 438 34.74 5.37 -13.48
N ILE A 439 35.41 4.61 -12.61
CA ILE A 439 36.87 4.52 -12.53
C ILE A 439 37.37 3.55 -13.61
N THR A 440 36.81 2.34 -13.63
CA THR A 440 37.18 1.31 -14.61
C THR A 440 36.02 0.35 -14.87
N THR A 441 36.10 -0.34 -16.01
CA THR A 441 35.09 -1.31 -16.44
C THR A 441 35.77 -2.64 -16.75
N ILE A 442 35.22 -3.74 -16.21
CA ILE A 442 35.71 -5.10 -16.44
C ILE A 442 34.63 -5.90 -17.15
N ASN A 443 34.87 -6.27 -18.40
CA ASN A 443 33.96 -7.09 -19.16
C ASN A 443 34.22 -8.57 -18.91
N GLY A 444 33.15 -9.38 -18.84
CA GLY A 444 33.27 -10.82 -18.85
C GLY A 444 33.84 -11.31 -20.20
N THR A 445 34.68 -12.34 -20.15
CA THR A 445 35.34 -12.91 -21.35
C THR A 445 34.38 -13.64 -22.27
N SER A 446 33.17 -13.98 -21.77
CA SER A 446 32.11 -14.68 -22.51
C SER A 446 30.75 -14.33 -21.94
N THR A 447 29.69 -14.88 -22.53
CA THR A 447 28.30 -14.70 -22.05
C THR A 447 27.83 -15.95 -21.29
N PHE A 448 26.86 -15.77 -20.40
CA PHE A 448 26.06 -16.86 -19.88
C PHE A 448 25.08 -17.28 -20.97
N ALA A 449 25.25 -18.51 -21.48
CA ALA A 449 24.44 -18.99 -22.58
C ALA A 449 23.06 -19.45 -22.11
N SER A 450 22.03 -19.22 -22.95
CA SER A 450 20.67 -19.71 -22.75
C SER A 450 20.59 -21.22 -22.65
N SER A 451 19.64 -21.73 -21.85
CA SER A 451 19.36 -23.18 -21.73
C SER A 451 18.98 -23.82 -23.06
N VAL A 452 18.41 -23.07 -24.02
CA VAL A 452 18.02 -23.58 -25.36
C VAL A 452 19.20 -24.14 -26.16
N PHE A 453 20.44 -23.71 -25.85
CA PHE A 453 21.69 -24.24 -26.42
C PHE A 453 22.30 -25.36 -25.56
N GLY A 454 21.58 -25.86 -24.58
CA GLY A 454 22.04 -26.81 -23.59
C GLY A 454 21.65 -28.25 -23.87
N SER A 455 21.63 -29.03 -22.82
CA SER A 455 21.20 -30.43 -22.82
C SER A 455 20.33 -30.71 -21.59
N VAL A 456 19.50 -31.72 -21.67
CA VAL A 456 18.66 -32.15 -20.54
C VAL A 456 19.52 -32.91 -19.53
N VAL A 457 19.56 -32.46 -18.30
CA VAL A 457 20.23 -33.09 -17.16
C VAL A 457 19.19 -33.21 -16.03
N ASN A 458 18.96 -34.43 -15.56
CA ASN A 458 17.93 -34.73 -14.56
C ASN A 458 16.51 -34.23 -14.93
N GLY A 459 16.16 -34.25 -16.22
CA GLY A 459 14.85 -33.78 -16.71
C GLY A 459 14.78 -32.27 -17.02
N ILE A 460 15.75 -31.46 -16.65
CA ILE A 460 15.78 -30.02 -16.84
C ILE A 460 16.74 -29.64 -17.96
N LEU A 461 16.26 -28.84 -18.93
CA LEU A 461 17.09 -28.28 -19.99
C LEU A 461 17.99 -27.18 -19.42
N GLN A 462 19.29 -27.34 -19.48
CA GLN A 462 20.25 -26.41 -18.88
C GLN A 462 21.56 -26.30 -19.68
N LYS A 463 22.23 -25.16 -19.53
CA LYS A 463 23.51 -24.85 -20.14
C LYS A 463 24.52 -24.42 -19.09
N GLN A 464 25.72 -25.00 -19.14
CA GLN A 464 26.86 -24.55 -18.36
C GLN A 464 27.64 -23.49 -19.14
N SER A 465 28.06 -22.43 -18.46
CA SER A 465 28.91 -21.38 -18.98
C SER A 465 30.00 -21.04 -17.97
N TYR A 466 31.14 -20.60 -18.46
CA TYR A 466 32.28 -20.16 -17.67
C TYR A 466 32.68 -18.77 -18.15
N VAL A 467 32.65 -17.80 -17.24
CA VAL A 467 32.96 -16.39 -17.52
C VAL A 467 34.09 -15.94 -16.61
N GLU A 468 35.10 -15.34 -17.18
CA GLU A 468 36.19 -14.72 -16.41
C GLU A 468 36.14 -13.21 -16.53
N PHE A 469 36.46 -12.54 -15.42
CA PHE A 469 36.63 -11.10 -15.32
C PHE A 469 38.09 -10.85 -14.99
N PRO A 470 38.93 -10.48 -15.96
CA PRO A 470 40.34 -10.28 -15.73
C PRO A 470 40.59 -9.02 -14.94
N ILE A 471 41.39 -9.13 -13.87
CA ILE A 471 41.79 -8.02 -13.01
C ILE A 471 43.28 -7.75 -13.29
N SER A 472 43.57 -6.65 -13.98
CA SER A 472 44.93 -6.18 -14.23
C SER A 472 45.51 -5.46 -13.03
N GLU A 473 46.84 -5.26 -13.01
CA GLU A 473 47.50 -4.48 -11.99
C GLU A 473 46.96 -3.06 -11.89
N SER A 474 46.61 -2.41 -13.01
CA SER A 474 46.01 -1.08 -13.03
C SER A 474 44.64 -1.03 -12.35
N VAL A 475 43.82 -2.08 -12.47
CA VAL A 475 42.55 -2.18 -11.76
C VAL A 475 42.76 -2.32 -10.25
N LEU A 476 43.82 -3.06 -9.85
CA LEU A 476 44.15 -3.26 -8.44
C LEU A 476 44.64 -1.97 -7.78
N GLU A 477 45.42 -1.16 -8.50
CA GLU A 477 45.87 0.15 -8.03
C GLU A 477 44.69 1.10 -7.75
N ASP A 478 43.66 1.06 -8.61
CA ASP A 478 42.49 1.90 -8.52
C ASP A 478 41.48 1.44 -7.46
N LEU A 479 41.56 0.19 -6.95
CA LEU A 479 40.58 -0.38 -6.00
C LEU A 479 40.43 0.46 -4.71
N SER A 480 41.46 1.17 -4.28
CA SER A 480 41.36 2.06 -3.11
C SER A 480 40.43 3.26 -3.30
N LEU A 481 40.23 3.67 -4.56
CA LEU A 481 39.35 4.75 -4.98
C LEU A 481 37.92 4.30 -5.13
N VAL A 482 37.69 2.99 -5.30
CA VAL A 482 36.36 2.40 -5.53
C VAL A 482 35.53 2.47 -4.25
N LYS A 483 34.33 3.01 -4.36
CA LYS A 483 33.33 3.08 -3.29
C LYS A 483 32.02 2.40 -3.65
N LYS A 484 31.79 2.17 -4.94
CA LYS A 484 30.59 1.48 -5.43
C LYS A 484 30.95 0.51 -6.56
N LEU A 485 30.23 -0.60 -6.60
CA LEU A 485 30.27 -1.59 -7.68
C LEU A 485 28.92 -1.56 -8.40
N SER A 486 28.93 -1.28 -9.69
CA SER A 486 27.75 -1.42 -10.53
C SER A 486 27.89 -2.66 -11.41
N ILE A 487 26.85 -3.51 -11.40
CA ILE A 487 26.76 -4.71 -12.24
C ILE A 487 25.79 -4.41 -13.37
N LYS A 488 26.29 -4.45 -14.59
CA LYS A 488 25.50 -4.30 -15.81
C LYS A 488 25.33 -5.67 -16.45
N VAL A 489 24.08 -6.10 -16.67
CA VAL A 489 23.75 -7.35 -17.37
C VAL A 489 22.97 -7.03 -18.63
N THR A 490 23.47 -7.42 -19.80
CA THR A 490 22.75 -7.31 -21.06
C THR A 490 22.16 -8.67 -21.41
N MET A 491 20.84 -8.75 -21.51
CA MET A 491 20.10 -10.02 -21.67
C MET A 491 19.41 -10.13 -23.03
N ASN A 492 19.35 -11.37 -23.53
CA ASN A 492 18.67 -11.77 -24.76
C ASN A 492 17.97 -13.13 -24.59
N THR A 493 16.89 -13.37 -25.32
CA THR A 493 16.19 -14.66 -25.41
C THR A 493 16.38 -15.28 -26.81
N PRO A 494 17.56 -15.82 -27.13
CA PRO A 494 17.88 -16.23 -28.47
C PRO A 494 17.12 -17.50 -28.88
N ASN A 495 16.52 -17.50 -30.07
CA ASN A 495 15.99 -18.69 -30.70
C ASN A 495 17.15 -19.60 -31.17
N PRO A 496 17.16 -20.92 -30.85
CA PRO A 496 18.26 -21.82 -31.20
C PRO A 496 18.44 -21.99 -32.70
N ALA A 497 17.42 -21.74 -33.51
CA ALA A 497 17.52 -21.92 -34.99
C ALA A 497 18.05 -20.66 -35.69
N THR A 498 17.69 -19.46 -35.21
CA THR A 498 17.99 -18.19 -35.89
C THR A 498 19.01 -17.34 -35.13
N ASN A 499 19.19 -17.59 -33.84
CA ASN A 499 19.95 -16.78 -32.90
C ASN A 499 19.41 -15.31 -32.78
N ILE A 500 18.13 -15.09 -33.13
CA ILE A 500 17.44 -13.84 -32.97
C ILE A 500 16.60 -13.96 -31.70
N SER A 501 16.44 -12.86 -30.96
CA SER A 501 15.59 -12.84 -29.77
C SER A 501 14.11 -13.01 -30.15
N GLU A 502 13.44 -13.92 -29.48
CA GLU A 502 12.02 -14.24 -29.65
C GLU A 502 11.38 -14.44 -28.26
N GLN A 503 10.06 -14.42 -28.20
CA GLN A 503 9.31 -14.75 -26.98
C GLN A 503 9.57 -16.22 -26.58
N MET A 504 10.04 -16.41 -25.36
CA MET A 504 10.30 -17.71 -24.76
C MET A 504 9.53 -17.87 -23.46
N GLN A 505 8.78 -18.97 -23.33
CA GLN A 505 8.13 -19.32 -22.05
C GLN A 505 9.19 -19.70 -21.02
N ILE A 506 9.01 -19.26 -19.79
CA ILE A 506 9.91 -19.57 -18.69
C ILE A 506 9.42 -20.84 -17.98
N PRO A 507 10.18 -21.94 -18.02
CA PRO A 507 9.83 -23.17 -17.32
C PRO A 507 9.75 -22.95 -15.80
N ALA A 508 8.80 -23.60 -15.15
CA ALA A 508 8.61 -23.49 -13.69
C ALA A 508 9.76 -24.10 -12.88
N ASP A 509 10.54 -24.98 -13.47
CA ASP A 509 11.74 -25.58 -12.87
C ASP A 509 13.05 -24.89 -13.29
N ALA A 510 12.95 -23.72 -13.95
CA ALA A 510 14.11 -22.94 -14.34
C ALA A 510 14.86 -22.39 -13.13
N PHE A 511 16.17 -22.48 -13.17
CA PHE A 511 17.06 -21.97 -12.14
C PHE A 511 18.35 -21.40 -12.74
N PHE A 512 19.04 -20.55 -11.99
CA PHE A 512 20.35 -20.05 -12.29
C PHE A 512 21.31 -20.38 -11.14
N GLY A 513 22.06 -21.48 -11.29
CA GLY A 513 23.09 -21.87 -10.33
C GLY A 513 24.39 -21.14 -10.63
N VAL A 514 24.99 -20.52 -9.62
CA VAL A 514 26.21 -19.73 -9.78
C VAL A 514 27.26 -20.13 -8.75
N LYS A 515 28.51 -20.36 -9.24
CA LYS A 515 29.69 -20.51 -8.39
C LYS A 515 30.69 -19.44 -8.78
N VAL A 516 31.10 -18.63 -7.82
CA VAL A 516 32.07 -17.55 -8.02
C VAL A 516 33.32 -17.84 -7.22
N GLY A 517 34.45 -17.57 -7.82
CA GLY A 517 35.73 -17.62 -7.13
C GLY A 517 36.73 -16.64 -7.72
N ALA A 518 37.80 -16.41 -7.00
CA ALA A 518 38.91 -15.59 -7.45
C ALA A 518 40.18 -16.39 -7.55
N LYS A 519 40.98 -16.14 -8.61
CA LYS A 519 42.39 -16.54 -8.74
C LYS A 519 43.23 -15.30 -8.68
N LEU A 520 44.15 -15.23 -7.73
CA LEU A 520 45.00 -14.08 -7.50
C LEU A 520 46.46 -14.48 -7.59
N LYS A 521 47.27 -13.70 -8.29
CA LYS A 521 48.73 -13.77 -8.26
C LYS A 521 49.25 -12.81 -7.20
N VAL A 522 49.96 -13.37 -6.24
CA VAL A 522 50.44 -12.66 -5.07
C VAL A 522 51.94 -12.72 -5.00
N GLU A 523 52.61 -11.58 -4.92
CA GLU A 523 54.00 -11.46 -4.59
C GLU A 523 54.18 -11.17 -3.10
N ALA A 524 54.87 -12.02 -2.39
CA ALA A 524 55.30 -11.77 -1.03
C ALA A 524 56.77 -11.36 -1.02
N ARG A 525 57.10 -10.18 -0.51
CA ARG A 525 58.49 -9.72 -0.29
C ARG A 525 58.84 -10.04 1.15
N VAL A 526 59.86 -10.92 1.30
CA VAL A 526 60.38 -11.33 2.62
C VAL A 526 61.70 -10.63 2.93
#